data_ce63181902247701e1c8cc1516dce012
#
_entry.id   ce63181902247701e1c8cc1516dce012
#
_cell.length_a   1.000
_cell.length_b   1.000
_cell.length_c   1.000
_cell.angle_alpha   90.00
_cell.angle_beta   90.00
_cell.angle_gamma   90.00
#
_symmetry.space_group_name_H-M   'P 1'
#
loop_
_entity.id
_entity.type
_entity.pdbx_description
1 polymer ?
#
loop_
_entity_poly.entity_id
_entity_poly.type
_entity_poly.pdbx_seq_one_letter_code
_entity_poly.pdbx_strand_id
1 'polypeptide(L)'
;MLFSIQDLVDDTKCYEKVRELRWPNGVCCPACDSVEIKKRGKHTHQKARQRYHCKSCHRDFDDLTDTVFEGHHQPLKVWILCLYFMGLNLSNQQIAAELDLNKEDVQGMTEQLRVGVVTKKNGSTQG
;
A
#
# COMPACT_ATOMS: atom_id res chain seq x y z
N MET A 1 -15.69 -3.30 22.75
CA MET A 1 -15.52 -4.27 21.67
C MET A 1 -14.52 -5.32 22.08
N LEU A 2 -14.82 -6.57 21.81
CA LEU A 2 -13.96 -7.67 22.24
C LEU A 2 -12.75 -7.86 21.32
N PHE A 3 -12.80 -7.35 20.11
CA PHE A 3 -11.68 -7.43 19.19
C PHE A 3 -11.67 -6.23 18.26
N SER A 4 -10.53 -5.97 17.67
CA SER A 4 -10.31 -4.85 16.77
C SER A 4 -10.77 -5.22 15.36
N ILE A 5 -11.20 -4.23 14.58
CA ILE A 5 -11.52 -4.45 13.17
C ILE A 5 -10.30 -5.00 12.42
N GLN A 6 -9.10 -4.64 12.86
CA GLN A 6 -7.87 -5.13 12.23
C GLN A 6 -7.75 -6.64 12.31
N ASP A 7 -8.29 -7.24 13.37
CA ASP A 7 -8.21 -8.70 13.56
C ASP A 7 -9.06 -9.45 12.55
N LEU A 8 -9.97 -8.78 11.88
CA LEU A 8 -10.86 -9.38 10.90
C LEU A 8 -10.34 -9.26 9.47
N VAL A 9 -9.24 -8.56 9.27
CA VAL A 9 -8.69 -8.30 7.95
C VAL A 9 -7.52 -9.22 7.67
N ASP A 10 -7.54 -9.84 6.50
CA ASP A 10 -6.54 -10.79 6.04
C ASP A 10 -5.44 -10.06 5.28
N ASP A 11 -4.20 -10.17 5.75
CA ASP A 11 -3.05 -9.53 5.09
C ASP A 11 -2.90 -9.98 3.64
N THR A 12 -3.10 -11.26 3.37
CA THR A 12 -2.98 -11.78 2.00
C THR A 12 -3.94 -11.05 1.06
N LYS A 13 -5.17 -10.87 1.51
CA LYS A 13 -6.17 -10.18 0.68
C LYS A 13 -5.83 -8.71 0.50
N CYS A 14 -5.23 -8.08 1.50
CA CYS A 14 -4.80 -6.69 1.38
C CYS A 14 -3.73 -6.54 0.30
N TYR A 15 -2.74 -7.43 0.27
CA TYR A 15 -1.70 -7.39 -0.76
C TYR A 15 -2.26 -7.71 -2.14
N GLU A 16 -3.21 -8.65 -2.23
CA GLU A 16 -3.90 -8.92 -3.49
C GLU A 16 -4.60 -7.68 -4.00
N LYS A 17 -5.27 -6.95 -3.13
CA LYS A 17 -5.99 -5.74 -3.51
C LYS A 17 -5.03 -4.66 -4.03
N VAL A 18 -3.89 -4.50 -3.38
CA VAL A 18 -2.89 -3.54 -3.84
C VAL A 18 -2.40 -3.91 -5.24
N ARG A 19 -2.13 -5.21 -5.47
CA ARG A 19 -1.70 -5.66 -6.79
C ARG A 19 -2.74 -5.36 -7.86
N GLU A 20 -4.02 -5.60 -7.57
CA GLU A 20 -5.10 -5.29 -8.51
C GLU A 20 -5.17 -3.81 -8.83
N LEU A 21 -5.01 -2.97 -7.81
CA LEU A 21 -5.08 -1.51 -7.99
C LEU A 21 -3.89 -0.98 -8.78
N ARG A 22 -2.69 -1.53 -8.52
CA ARG A 22 -1.48 -1.06 -9.17
C ARG A 22 -1.33 -1.58 -10.59
N TRP A 23 -1.66 -2.85 -10.78
CA TRP A 23 -1.31 -3.56 -12.01
C TRP A 23 -2.52 -4.35 -12.52
N PRO A 24 -3.55 -3.64 -12.95
CA PRO A 24 -4.77 -4.31 -13.43
C PRO A 24 -4.53 -5.21 -14.63
N ASN A 25 -3.47 -4.95 -15.39
CA ASN A 25 -3.13 -5.74 -16.58
C ASN A 25 -1.89 -6.60 -16.39
N GLY A 26 -1.45 -6.78 -15.14
CA GLY A 26 -0.25 -7.55 -14.84
C GLY A 26 0.88 -6.68 -14.34
N VAL A 27 1.77 -7.30 -13.59
CA VAL A 27 2.88 -6.58 -12.92
C VAL A 27 3.82 -5.98 -13.96
N CYS A 28 4.17 -4.72 -13.76
CA CYS A 28 5.19 -4.06 -14.56
C CYS A 28 6.13 -3.27 -13.66
N CYS A 29 7.32 -3.00 -14.17
CA CYS A 29 8.37 -2.33 -13.41
C CYS A 29 7.98 -0.87 -13.14
N PRO A 30 8.00 -0.42 -11.87
CA PRO A 30 7.67 0.98 -11.59
C PRO A 30 8.72 1.97 -12.12
N ALA A 31 9.92 1.50 -12.48
CA ALA A 31 10.96 2.37 -12.98
C ALA A 31 10.97 2.48 -14.50
N CYS A 32 10.74 1.38 -15.22
CA CYS A 32 10.86 1.38 -16.69
C CYS A 32 9.65 0.84 -17.42
N ASP A 33 8.59 0.48 -16.70
CA ASP A 33 7.32 0.00 -17.24
C ASP A 33 7.42 -1.32 -18.01
N SER A 34 8.54 -2.03 -17.94
CA SER A 34 8.69 -3.32 -18.59
C SER A 34 7.77 -4.36 -17.96
N VAL A 35 7.23 -5.25 -18.80
CA VAL A 35 6.45 -6.39 -18.32
C VAL A 35 7.30 -7.64 -18.14
N GLU A 36 8.59 -7.55 -18.41
CA GLU A 36 9.54 -8.66 -18.25
C GLU A 36 9.93 -8.78 -16.79
N ILE A 37 9.05 -9.35 -15.98
CA ILE A 37 9.19 -9.38 -14.52
C ILE A 37 9.33 -10.81 -14.04
N LYS A 38 10.27 -11.03 -13.13
CA LYS A 38 10.49 -12.30 -12.47
C LYS A 38 10.15 -12.17 -11.00
N LYS A 39 9.40 -13.13 -10.46
CA LYS A 39 9.12 -13.16 -9.02
C LYS A 39 10.36 -13.61 -8.27
N ARG A 40 10.66 -12.94 -7.16
CA ARG A 40 11.83 -13.24 -6.35
C ARG A 40 11.49 -13.72 -4.94
N GLY A 41 10.33 -14.35 -4.78
CA GLY A 41 9.91 -14.85 -3.49
C GLY A 41 9.21 -13.82 -2.66
N LYS A 42 9.01 -14.14 -1.40
CA LYS A 42 8.24 -13.29 -0.50
C LYS A 42 9.14 -12.46 0.39
N HIS A 43 8.58 -11.39 0.91
CA HIS A 43 9.28 -10.53 1.86
C HIS A 43 9.62 -11.33 3.12
N THR A 44 10.77 -11.03 3.73
CA THR A 44 11.26 -11.78 4.89
C THR A 44 10.30 -11.74 6.07
N HIS A 45 9.76 -10.56 6.37
CA HIS A 45 8.91 -10.37 7.54
C HIS A 45 7.42 -10.32 7.23
N GLN A 46 7.06 -10.10 5.99
CA GLN A 46 5.65 -10.00 5.57
C GLN A 46 5.39 -10.96 4.43
N LYS A 47 5.02 -12.17 4.78
CA LYS A 47 4.99 -13.28 3.83
C LYS A 47 3.96 -13.11 2.72
N ALA A 48 2.97 -12.26 2.90
CA ALA A 48 2.00 -11.96 1.84
C ALA A 48 2.54 -10.97 0.81
N ARG A 49 3.67 -10.32 1.11
CA ARG A 49 4.28 -9.29 0.25
C ARG A 49 5.23 -9.95 -0.73
N GLN A 50 4.96 -9.78 -2.02
CA GLN A 50 5.72 -10.42 -3.09
C GLN A 50 6.83 -9.50 -3.58
N ARG A 51 8.01 -10.07 -3.79
CA ARG A 51 9.17 -9.36 -4.35
C ARG A 51 9.34 -9.72 -5.81
N TYR A 52 9.87 -8.78 -6.60
CA TYR A 52 10.03 -8.94 -8.04
C TYR A 52 11.38 -8.42 -8.50
N HIS A 53 11.78 -8.86 -9.69
CA HIS A 53 12.98 -8.38 -10.37
C HIS A 53 12.63 -8.03 -11.81
N CYS A 54 13.01 -6.84 -12.26
CA CYS A 54 12.82 -6.45 -13.65
C CYS A 54 13.99 -6.94 -14.49
N LYS A 55 13.69 -7.75 -15.51
CA LYS A 55 14.72 -8.29 -16.39
C LYS A 55 15.26 -7.24 -17.34
N SER A 56 14.53 -6.14 -17.56
CA SER A 56 14.94 -5.10 -18.50
C SER A 56 15.91 -4.11 -17.87
N CYS A 57 15.57 -3.55 -16.71
CA CYS A 57 16.44 -2.56 -16.06
C CYS A 57 17.19 -3.11 -14.86
N HIS A 58 16.93 -4.37 -14.50
CA HIS A 58 17.59 -5.10 -13.41
C HIS A 58 17.30 -4.55 -12.02
N ARG A 59 16.24 -3.79 -11.86
CA ARG A 59 15.85 -3.24 -10.56
C ARG A 59 14.99 -4.25 -9.81
N ASP A 60 15.21 -4.35 -8.51
CA ASP A 60 14.34 -5.12 -7.63
C ASP A 60 13.25 -4.21 -7.06
N PHE A 61 12.05 -4.75 -6.90
CA PHE A 61 10.95 -4.01 -6.30
C PHE A 61 9.98 -5.01 -5.67
N ASP A 62 8.97 -4.50 -4.99
CA ASP A 62 7.96 -5.37 -4.39
C ASP A 62 6.58 -4.70 -4.51
N ASP A 63 5.57 -5.36 -3.90
CA ASP A 63 4.18 -4.89 -3.97
C ASP A 63 4.00 -3.45 -3.54
N LEU A 64 4.84 -2.95 -2.63
CA LEU A 64 4.65 -1.62 -2.04
C LEU A 64 5.62 -0.57 -2.56
N THR A 65 6.58 -0.96 -3.40
CA THR A 65 7.56 0.00 -3.91
C THR A 65 6.86 1.16 -4.64
N ASP A 66 7.21 2.38 -4.27
CA ASP A 66 6.65 3.62 -4.85
C ASP A 66 5.16 3.81 -4.56
N THR A 67 4.64 3.16 -3.52
CA THR A 67 3.31 3.46 -3.00
C THR A 67 3.42 4.27 -1.71
N VAL A 68 2.32 4.87 -1.30
CA VAL A 68 2.30 5.60 -0.01
C VAL A 68 2.51 4.67 1.17
N PHE A 69 2.40 3.37 0.96
CA PHE A 69 2.54 2.37 2.03
C PHE A 69 4.01 2.02 2.30
N GLU A 70 4.91 2.39 1.40
CA GLU A 70 6.32 2.05 1.53
C GLU A 70 6.97 2.87 2.62
N GLY A 71 7.77 2.21 3.45
CA GLY A 71 8.59 2.90 4.45
C GLY A 71 7.87 3.32 5.72
N HIS A 72 6.61 2.94 5.87
CA HIS A 72 5.85 3.29 7.07
C HIS A 72 5.79 2.11 8.03
N HIS A 73 5.66 2.40 9.32
CA HIS A 73 5.59 1.37 10.34
C HIS A 73 4.19 0.78 10.49
N GLN A 74 3.17 1.44 9.99
CA GLN A 74 1.80 0.92 10.07
C GLN A 74 1.64 -0.25 9.11
N PRO A 75 1.01 -1.35 9.55
CA PRO A 75 0.76 -2.48 8.64
C PRO A 75 -0.12 -2.07 7.46
N LEU A 76 0.05 -2.78 6.35
CA LEU A 76 -0.74 -2.49 5.15
C LEU A 76 -2.25 -2.52 5.43
N LYS A 77 -2.70 -3.48 6.23
CA LYS A 77 -4.15 -3.59 6.51
C LYS A 77 -4.71 -2.34 7.18
N VAL A 78 -3.90 -1.65 7.98
CA VAL A 78 -4.32 -0.39 8.61
C VAL A 78 -4.53 0.68 7.54
N TRP A 79 -3.63 0.77 6.57
CA TRP A 79 -3.75 1.70 5.45
C TRP A 79 -4.99 1.39 4.61
N ILE A 80 -5.22 0.10 4.32
CA ILE A 80 -6.37 -0.31 3.52
C ILE A 80 -7.67 0.02 4.24
N LEU A 81 -7.73 -0.24 5.54
CA LEU A 81 -8.92 0.12 6.33
C LEU A 81 -9.13 1.63 6.38
N CYS A 82 -8.04 2.39 6.50
CA CYS A 82 -8.13 3.85 6.48
C CYS A 82 -8.76 4.32 5.16
N LEU A 83 -8.29 3.78 4.06
CA LEU A 83 -8.84 4.11 2.74
C LEU A 83 -10.31 3.74 2.64
N TYR A 84 -10.68 2.57 3.14
CA TYR A 84 -12.07 2.12 3.15
C TYR A 84 -12.96 3.09 3.94
N PHE A 85 -12.51 3.49 5.13
CA PHE A 85 -13.29 4.42 5.95
C PHE A 85 -13.39 5.81 5.33
N MET A 86 -12.37 6.24 4.61
CA MET A 86 -12.45 7.49 3.84
C MET A 86 -13.55 7.40 2.79
N GLY A 87 -13.67 6.25 2.14
CA GLY A 87 -14.74 6.02 1.17
C GLY A 87 -16.12 6.07 1.77
N LEU A 88 -16.24 5.80 3.08
CA LEU A 88 -17.50 5.91 3.81
C LEU A 88 -17.70 7.31 4.38
N ASN A 89 -16.82 8.25 4.09
CA ASN A 89 -16.89 9.63 4.55
C ASN A 89 -16.77 9.79 6.07
N LEU A 90 -16.08 8.88 6.74
CA LEU A 90 -15.80 9.04 8.15
C LEU A 90 -14.78 10.16 8.35
N SER A 91 -14.94 10.89 9.46
CA SER A 91 -13.98 11.91 9.83
C SER A 91 -12.67 11.27 10.32
N ASN A 92 -11.59 12.05 10.35
CA ASN A 92 -10.32 11.56 10.88
C ASN A 92 -10.46 11.07 12.30
N GLN A 93 -11.27 11.75 13.11
CA GLN A 93 -11.51 11.35 14.49
C GLN A 93 -12.21 10.00 14.56
N GLN A 94 -13.20 9.78 13.71
CA GLN A 94 -13.90 8.50 13.65
C GLN A 94 -12.99 7.38 13.19
N ILE A 95 -12.17 7.64 12.17
CA ILE A 95 -11.21 6.65 11.68
C ILE A 95 -10.20 6.29 12.77
N ALA A 96 -9.70 7.28 13.47
CA ALA A 96 -8.75 7.06 14.56
C ALA A 96 -9.36 6.17 15.64
N ALA A 97 -10.62 6.39 15.99
CA ALA A 97 -11.30 5.57 16.98
C ALA A 97 -11.43 4.13 16.50
N GLU A 98 -11.80 3.92 15.23
CA GLU A 98 -11.96 2.57 14.68
C GLU A 98 -10.65 1.82 14.59
N LEU A 99 -9.55 2.51 14.26
CA LEU A 99 -8.25 1.88 14.09
C LEU A 99 -7.38 1.88 15.35
N ASP A 100 -7.90 2.48 16.41
CA ASP A 100 -7.16 2.62 17.68
C ASP A 100 -5.82 3.34 17.46
N LEU A 101 -5.89 4.44 16.73
CA LEU A 101 -4.76 5.31 16.45
C LEU A 101 -5.06 6.72 16.95
N ASN A 102 -4.03 7.56 17.06
CA ASN A 102 -4.28 8.95 17.39
C ASN A 102 -4.69 9.72 16.13
N LYS A 103 -5.36 10.85 16.36
CA LYS A 103 -5.92 11.64 15.26
C LYS A 103 -4.85 12.19 14.34
N GLU A 104 -3.69 12.56 14.89
CA GLU A 104 -2.59 13.12 14.10
C GLU A 104 -2.04 12.10 13.11
N ASP A 105 -1.89 10.85 13.54
CA ASP A 105 -1.44 9.79 12.64
C ASP A 105 -2.43 9.58 11.52
N VAL A 106 -3.72 9.53 11.84
CA VAL A 106 -4.77 9.36 10.83
C VAL A 106 -4.79 10.53 9.86
N GLN A 107 -4.62 11.75 10.37
CA GLN A 107 -4.59 12.93 9.51
C GLN A 107 -3.47 12.82 8.47
N GLY A 108 -2.28 12.40 8.91
CA GLY A 108 -1.16 12.21 7.98
C GLY A 108 -1.47 11.14 6.94
N MET A 109 -2.07 10.03 7.38
CA MET A 109 -2.41 8.94 6.47
C MET A 109 -3.44 9.38 5.44
N THR A 110 -4.51 10.03 5.87
CA THR A 110 -5.57 10.45 4.94
C THR A 110 -5.07 11.50 3.97
N GLU A 111 -4.18 12.39 4.39
CA GLU A 111 -3.59 13.38 3.50
C GLU A 111 -2.79 12.69 2.38
N GLN A 112 -1.99 11.71 2.74
CA GLN A 112 -1.21 10.97 1.75
C GLN A 112 -2.11 10.18 0.81
N LEU A 113 -3.16 9.54 1.33
CA LEU A 113 -4.08 8.76 0.52
C LEU A 113 -4.89 9.63 -0.45
N ARG A 114 -5.18 10.88 -0.08
CA ARG A 114 -5.87 11.80 -0.98
C ARG A 114 -5.01 12.19 -2.17
N VAL A 115 -3.69 12.23 -2.00
CA VAL A 115 -2.78 12.51 -3.10
C VAL A 115 -2.75 11.34 -4.09
N GLY A 116 -2.85 10.13 -3.58
CA GLY A 116 -2.87 8.94 -4.42
C GLY A 116 -2.09 7.81 -3.80
N VAL A 117 -2.44 6.59 -4.19
CA VAL A 117 -1.79 5.40 -3.65
C VAL A 117 -0.40 5.22 -4.24
N VAL A 118 -0.25 5.44 -5.54
CA VAL A 118 1.04 5.28 -6.22
C VAL A 118 1.69 6.64 -6.39
N THR A 119 2.91 6.78 -5.90
CA THR A 119 3.67 8.00 -6.05
C THR A 119 4.66 7.83 -7.20
N LYS A 120 4.92 8.92 -7.90
CA LYS A 120 5.89 8.88 -9.00
C LYS A 120 7.21 9.43 -8.51
N LYS A 121 8.25 8.70 -8.77
CA LYS A 121 9.56 9.12 -8.32
C LYS A 121 10.08 10.35 -9.00
N ASN A 122 9.73 10.48 -10.27
CA ASN A 122 10.19 11.64 -10.96
C ASN A 122 9.06 12.58 -11.08
N GLY A 123 8.85 12.83 -10.78
CA GLY A 123 7.91 13.43 -10.81
C GLY A 123 7.62 14.26 -10.86
N SER A 124 7.98 13.82 -10.74
CA SER A 124 7.73 14.30 -10.65
C SER A 124 7.90 15.34 -10.44
N THR A 125 8.19 15.56 -10.39
CA THR A 125 8.40 16.32 -10.28
C THR A 125 8.10 17.19 -10.68
N GLN A 126 7.99 17.45 -10.78
CA GLN A 126 7.59 17.99 -11.04
C GLN A 126 7.03 18.43 -10.72
N GLY A 127 7.21 18.41 -10.49
CA GLY A 127 6.72 18.51 -10.24
C GLY A 127 6.48 18.60 -10.17
#